data_f72a2344262a396ce850ee7ef8f19936
#
_entry.id   f72a2344262a396ce850ee7ef8f19936
#
_cell.length_a   1.000
_cell.length_b   1.000
_cell.length_c   1.000
_cell.angle_alpha   90.00
_cell.angle_beta   90.00
_cell.angle_gamma   90.00
#
_symmetry.space_group_name_H-M   'P 1'
#
loop_
_entity.id
_entity.type
_entity.pdbx_description
1 polymer ?
#
loop_
_entity_poly.entity_id
_entity_poly.type
_entity_poly.pdbx_seq_one_letter_code
_entity_poly.pdbx_strand_id
1 'polypeptide(L)'
;MLFAHDTTTALMLAADLVNTAPGSGTAAEALPDAGALEVFLDAHHVVPRRAAWDEDLIAVRALRPRLLAIWEAVAAGAPGAAAAMPPLAAVINELLDDADARPWLVDHGGGWGWHLHVTRPDAPLIHRIAAQAGFALADLVRLGETERLRRCAAPGCRAVLVDLSRNRSRLYCDTGNCGNRQHVAAYRARQLASAGGTAEPPPAQGRRRQPGGPGPGGDWGAGSPPMPRDCSPG
;
A
#
# COMPACT_ATOMS: atom_id res chain seq x y z
N MET A 1 -3.64 -8.81 -12.81
CA MET A 1 -3.91 -7.63 -11.96
C MET A 1 -5.38 -7.68 -11.57
N LEU A 2 -5.73 -7.31 -10.35
CA LEU A 2 -7.13 -7.31 -9.89
C LEU A 2 -7.87 -6.04 -10.34
N PHE A 3 -7.16 -4.91 -10.39
CA PHE A 3 -7.66 -3.60 -10.78
C PHE A 3 -6.91 -3.05 -11.99
N ALA A 4 -7.55 -2.14 -12.71
CA ALA A 4 -6.89 -1.35 -13.74
C ALA A 4 -5.78 -0.49 -13.11
N HIS A 5 -4.82 -0.06 -13.92
CA HIS A 5 -3.67 0.73 -13.44
C HIS A 5 -4.11 2.07 -12.83
N ASP A 6 -5.04 2.75 -13.46
CA ASP A 6 -5.63 4.01 -13.01
C ASP A 6 -6.38 3.86 -11.67
N THR A 7 -7.19 2.79 -11.52
CA THR A 7 -7.84 2.46 -10.24
C THR A 7 -6.81 2.23 -9.14
N THR A 8 -5.76 1.46 -9.42
CA THR A 8 -4.68 1.19 -8.45
C THR A 8 -3.99 2.48 -8.00
N THR A 9 -3.61 3.33 -8.94
CA THR A 9 -2.93 4.61 -8.66
C THR A 9 -3.82 5.56 -7.86
N ALA A 10 -5.11 5.65 -8.21
CA ALA A 10 -6.05 6.49 -7.49
C ALA A 10 -6.34 6.02 -6.05
N LEU A 11 -6.38 4.70 -5.82
CA LEU A 11 -6.50 4.14 -4.47
C LEU A 11 -5.26 4.44 -3.60
N MET A 12 -4.07 4.35 -4.18
CA MET A 12 -2.83 4.71 -3.48
C MET A 12 -2.79 6.20 -3.18
N LEU A 13 -3.10 7.06 -4.15
CA LEU A 13 -3.22 8.50 -3.95
C LEU A 13 -4.16 8.83 -2.79
N ALA A 14 -5.34 8.22 -2.73
CA ALA A 14 -6.31 8.46 -1.65
C ALA A 14 -5.76 8.07 -0.27
N ALA A 15 -5.14 6.90 -0.14
CA ALA A 15 -4.55 6.45 1.11
C ALA A 15 -3.37 7.33 1.55
N ASP A 16 -2.48 7.66 0.62
CA ASP A 16 -1.31 8.46 0.90
C ASP A 16 -1.70 9.90 1.25
N LEU A 17 -2.73 10.48 0.59
CA LEU A 17 -3.25 11.79 0.94
C LEU A 17 -3.78 11.82 2.37
N VAL A 18 -4.54 10.82 2.81
CA VAL A 18 -4.98 10.69 4.21
C VAL A 18 -3.77 10.63 5.15
N ASN A 19 -2.74 9.90 4.78
CA ASN A 19 -1.55 9.70 5.59
C ASN A 19 -0.64 10.93 5.67
N THR A 20 -0.84 11.96 4.83
CA THR A 20 -0.13 13.24 4.96
C THR A 20 -0.60 14.07 6.15
N ALA A 21 -1.76 13.78 6.73
CA ALA A 21 -2.26 14.50 7.89
C ALA A 21 -1.42 14.21 9.15
N PRO A 22 -1.25 15.20 10.05
CA PRO A 22 -0.55 15.00 11.32
C PRO A 22 -1.14 13.84 12.12
N GLY A 23 -0.30 12.95 12.63
CA GLY A 23 -0.71 11.80 13.44
C GLY A 23 -1.29 10.62 12.65
N SER A 24 -1.46 10.70 11.35
CA SER A 24 -1.96 9.59 10.53
C SER A 24 -0.87 8.59 10.11
N GLY A 25 0.32 9.01 9.90
CA GLY A 25 1.49 8.16 9.55
C GLY A 25 2.79 8.89 9.83
N THR A 26 2.71 10.21 9.85
CA THR A 26 3.78 11.13 10.22
C THR A 26 3.39 11.89 11.49
N ALA A 27 4.38 12.34 12.28
CA ALA A 27 4.14 13.15 13.45
C ALA A 27 3.73 14.60 13.07
N ALA A 28 4.27 15.11 11.96
CA ALA A 28 4.06 16.46 11.47
C ALA A 28 3.17 16.48 10.21
N GLU A 29 2.69 17.66 9.86
CA GLU A 29 2.03 17.93 8.59
C GLU A 29 2.99 17.65 7.42
N ALA A 30 2.64 16.72 6.54
CA ALA A 30 3.50 16.34 5.41
C ALA A 30 3.29 17.23 4.17
N LEU A 31 2.21 17.99 4.11
CA LEU A 31 1.95 19.00 3.08
C LEU A 31 1.94 20.40 3.72
N PRO A 32 3.07 20.95 4.20
CA PRO A 32 3.08 22.23 4.90
C PRO A 32 2.81 23.44 3.99
N ASP A 33 3.11 23.34 2.70
CA ASP A 33 3.01 24.40 1.71
C ASP A 33 2.66 23.87 0.32
N ALA A 34 2.48 24.77 -0.65
CA ALA A 34 2.16 24.43 -2.03
C ALA A 34 3.27 23.64 -2.72
N GLY A 35 4.54 23.88 -2.39
CA GLY A 35 5.68 23.14 -2.94
C GLY A 35 5.66 21.67 -2.51
N ALA A 36 5.33 21.39 -1.23
CA ALA A 36 5.15 20.04 -0.75
C ALA A 36 3.95 19.34 -1.45
N LEU A 37 2.89 20.09 -1.76
CA LEU A 37 1.78 19.57 -2.54
C LEU A 37 2.22 19.19 -3.95
N GLU A 38 3.03 20.00 -4.62
CA GLU A 38 3.55 19.70 -5.97
C GLU A 38 4.37 18.40 -5.97
N VAL A 39 5.27 18.23 -5.00
CA VAL A 39 6.05 16.99 -4.83
C VAL A 39 5.13 15.78 -4.62
N PHE A 40 4.10 15.93 -3.81
CA PHE A 40 3.11 14.88 -3.58
C PHE A 40 2.36 14.51 -4.87
N LEU A 41 1.90 15.51 -5.63
CA LEU A 41 1.19 15.29 -6.89
C LEU A 41 2.06 14.61 -7.94
N ASP A 42 3.33 15.02 -8.05
CA ASP A 42 4.30 14.41 -8.96
C ASP A 42 4.55 12.93 -8.63
N ALA A 43 4.73 12.61 -7.35
CA ALA A 43 4.89 11.23 -6.88
C ALA A 43 3.71 10.33 -7.23
N HIS A 44 2.50 10.90 -7.39
CA HIS A 44 1.29 10.19 -7.79
C HIS A 44 0.90 10.39 -9.26
N HIS A 45 1.78 10.97 -10.06
CA HIS A 45 1.55 11.24 -11.49
C HIS A 45 0.31 12.10 -11.78
N VAL A 46 -0.07 12.93 -10.82
CA VAL A 46 -1.13 13.92 -10.99
C VAL A 46 -0.51 15.19 -11.54
N VAL A 47 -0.64 15.41 -12.84
CA VAL A 47 -0.10 16.58 -13.51
C VAL A 47 -1.03 17.78 -13.29
N PRO A 48 -0.66 18.78 -12.47
CA PRO A 48 -1.43 20.01 -12.35
C PRO A 48 -1.31 20.81 -13.64
N ARG A 49 -2.35 21.56 -14.01
CA ARG A 49 -2.33 22.42 -15.22
C ARG A 49 -1.48 23.67 -15.05
N ARG A 50 -1.22 24.05 -13.83
CA ARG A 50 -0.41 25.16 -13.37
C ARG A 50 0.26 24.76 -12.05
N ALA A 51 1.21 25.56 -11.59
CA ALA A 51 1.75 25.40 -10.25
C ALA A 51 0.61 25.43 -9.20
N ALA A 52 0.73 24.60 -8.17
CA ALA A 52 -0.23 24.57 -7.10
C ALA A 52 -0.18 25.87 -6.29
N TRP A 53 -1.33 26.36 -5.89
CA TRP A 53 -1.48 27.54 -5.05
C TRP A 53 -1.91 27.16 -3.63
N ASP A 54 -1.83 28.10 -2.72
CA ASP A 54 -2.27 27.91 -1.33
C ASP A 54 -3.76 27.50 -1.24
N GLU A 55 -4.58 27.98 -2.17
CA GLU A 55 -5.99 27.59 -2.29
C GLU A 55 -6.15 26.10 -2.63
N ASP A 56 -5.34 25.58 -3.55
CA ASP A 56 -5.33 24.15 -3.89
C ASP A 56 -4.88 23.32 -2.67
N LEU A 57 -3.87 23.79 -1.95
CA LEU A 57 -3.38 23.14 -0.74
C LEU A 57 -4.48 23.05 0.33
N ILE A 58 -5.18 24.15 0.58
CA ILE A 58 -6.30 24.19 1.54
C ILE A 58 -7.38 23.20 1.12
N ALA A 59 -7.78 23.21 -0.16
CA ALA A 59 -8.82 22.34 -0.68
C ALA A 59 -8.42 20.86 -0.61
N VAL A 60 -7.17 20.52 -0.97
CA VAL A 60 -6.64 19.15 -0.92
C VAL A 60 -6.53 18.66 0.52
N ARG A 61 -6.10 19.50 1.46
CA ARG A 61 -6.09 19.14 2.88
C ARG A 61 -7.51 18.89 3.42
N ALA A 62 -8.50 19.67 2.98
CA ALA A 62 -9.90 19.51 3.38
C ALA A 62 -10.52 18.20 2.88
N LEU A 63 -9.97 17.56 1.85
CA LEU A 63 -10.41 16.25 1.36
C LEU A 63 -10.02 15.10 2.30
N ARG A 64 -8.96 15.24 3.08
CA ARG A 64 -8.42 14.17 3.95
C ARG A 64 -9.44 13.54 4.91
N PRO A 65 -10.19 14.33 5.71
CA PRO A 65 -11.17 13.77 6.63
C PRO A 65 -12.32 13.08 5.88
N ARG A 66 -12.70 13.55 4.70
CA ARG A 66 -13.74 12.92 3.88
C ARG A 66 -13.27 11.54 3.38
N LEU A 67 -12.04 11.45 2.90
CA LEU A 67 -11.43 10.18 2.51
C LEU A 67 -11.27 9.26 3.72
N LEU A 68 -10.77 9.76 4.86
CA LEU A 68 -10.58 8.98 6.07
C LEU A 68 -11.90 8.34 6.55
N ALA A 69 -13.03 9.05 6.44
CA ALA A 69 -14.34 8.54 6.80
C ALA A 69 -14.71 7.24 6.08
N ILE A 70 -14.16 7.02 4.88
CA ILE A 70 -14.36 5.78 4.11
C ILE A 70 -13.69 4.58 4.80
N TRP A 71 -12.43 4.74 5.25
CA TRP A 71 -11.75 3.71 6.04
C TRP A 71 -12.42 3.47 7.38
N GLU A 72 -12.97 4.51 7.98
CA GLU A 72 -13.72 4.41 9.24
C GLU A 72 -15.03 3.68 9.06
N ALA A 73 -15.75 3.95 7.99
CA ALA A 73 -16.98 3.26 7.64
C ALA A 73 -16.74 1.76 7.40
N VAL A 74 -15.65 1.42 6.70
CA VAL A 74 -15.26 0.01 6.49
C VAL A 74 -14.88 -0.65 7.81
N ALA A 75 -14.12 0.02 8.67
CA ALA A 75 -13.69 -0.52 9.95
C ALA A 75 -14.85 -0.71 10.96
N ALA A 76 -15.89 0.10 10.86
CA ALA A 76 -17.11 0.00 11.68
C ALA A 76 -18.05 -1.13 11.23
N GLY A 77 -17.94 -1.56 9.96
CA GLY A 77 -18.67 -2.70 9.44
C GLY A 77 -18.09 -4.02 9.96
N ALA A 78 -18.96 -4.94 10.45
CA ALA A 78 -18.51 -6.30 10.73
C ALA A 78 -18.07 -6.99 9.44
N PRO A 79 -17.08 -7.91 9.46
CA PRO A 79 -16.67 -8.69 8.29
C PRO A 79 -17.89 -9.36 7.64
N GLY A 80 -18.14 -9.07 6.37
CA GLY A 80 -19.29 -9.60 5.63
C GLY A 80 -20.62 -8.83 5.81
N ALA A 81 -20.62 -7.69 6.52
CA ALA A 81 -21.85 -6.94 6.77
C ALA A 81 -22.26 -6.07 5.57
N ALA A 82 -23.27 -6.51 4.85
CA ALA A 82 -24.01 -5.65 3.90
C ALA A 82 -24.56 -4.36 4.57
N ALA A 83 -24.69 -4.35 5.89
CA ALA A 83 -25.20 -3.22 6.67
C ALA A 83 -24.29 -1.98 6.68
N ALA A 84 -22.98 -2.11 6.44
CA ALA A 84 -22.05 -0.98 6.34
C ALA A 84 -22.00 -0.34 4.92
N MET A 85 -22.62 -0.98 3.94
CA MET A 85 -22.55 -0.54 2.54
C MET A 85 -23.30 0.78 2.26
N PRO A 86 -24.52 1.01 2.76
CA PRO A 86 -25.21 2.27 2.49
C PRO A 86 -24.46 3.52 2.95
N PRO A 87 -23.91 3.59 4.18
CA PRO A 87 -23.12 4.73 4.61
C PRO A 87 -21.85 4.95 3.75
N LEU A 88 -21.15 3.87 3.39
CA LEU A 88 -19.97 3.91 2.56
C LEU A 88 -20.30 4.43 1.16
N ALA A 89 -21.37 3.91 0.53
CA ALA A 89 -21.82 4.35 -0.77
C ALA A 89 -22.24 5.84 -0.77
N ALA A 90 -22.89 6.31 0.29
CA ALA A 90 -23.28 7.72 0.42
C ALA A 90 -22.07 8.64 0.39
N VAL A 91 -21.03 8.36 1.19
CA VAL A 91 -19.80 9.17 1.21
C VAL A 91 -19.09 9.17 -0.15
N ILE A 92 -19.04 8.03 -0.82
CA ILE A 92 -18.42 7.92 -2.15
C ILE A 92 -19.25 8.72 -3.18
N ASN A 93 -20.59 8.61 -3.15
CA ASN A 93 -21.45 9.34 -4.07
C ASN A 93 -21.35 10.86 -3.86
N GLU A 94 -21.28 11.34 -2.60
CA GLU A 94 -21.03 12.74 -2.29
C GLU A 94 -19.69 13.25 -2.84
N LEU A 95 -18.63 12.42 -2.76
CA LEU A 95 -17.34 12.78 -3.36
C LEU A 95 -17.43 12.94 -4.88
N LEU A 96 -18.16 12.03 -5.53
CA LEU A 96 -18.32 12.04 -6.99
C LEU A 96 -19.21 13.19 -7.46
N ASP A 97 -20.28 13.50 -6.74
CA ASP A 97 -21.21 14.58 -7.05
C ASP A 97 -20.54 15.95 -6.89
N ASP A 98 -19.91 16.22 -5.75
CA ASP A 98 -19.17 17.45 -5.47
C ASP A 98 -18.04 17.71 -6.48
N ALA A 99 -17.44 16.64 -7.01
CA ALA A 99 -16.39 16.72 -8.02
C ALA A 99 -16.92 16.89 -9.45
N ASP A 100 -18.24 16.95 -9.67
CA ASP A 100 -18.86 16.89 -11.00
C ASP A 100 -18.27 15.74 -11.84
N ALA A 101 -18.19 14.53 -11.24
CA ALA A 101 -17.56 13.39 -11.85
C ALA A 101 -18.31 12.97 -13.13
N ARG A 102 -17.59 12.94 -14.26
CA ARG A 102 -18.13 12.60 -15.58
C ARG A 102 -17.15 11.65 -16.27
N PRO A 103 -17.33 10.33 -16.11
CA PRO A 103 -16.42 9.37 -16.72
C PRO A 103 -16.56 9.37 -18.25
N TRP A 104 -15.43 9.40 -18.93
CA TRP A 104 -15.31 9.25 -20.36
C TRP A 104 -14.05 8.49 -20.74
N LEU A 105 -14.13 7.79 -21.87
CA LEU A 105 -13.06 6.97 -22.35
C LEU A 105 -12.09 7.79 -23.20
N VAL A 106 -10.79 7.72 -22.89
CA VAL A 106 -9.74 8.47 -23.56
C VAL A 106 -8.60 7.53 -23.97
N ASP A 107 -8.04 7.78 -25.15
CA ASP A 107 -6.77 7.23 -25.59
C ASP A 107 -5.85 8.39 -25.96
N HIS A 108 -4.74 8.53 -25.24
CA HIS A 108 -3.74 9.57 -25.54
C HIS A 108 -2.70 9.11 -26.58
N GLY A 109 -2.80 7.90 -27.09
CA GLY A 109 -1.74 7.29 -27.89
C GLY A 109 -0.53 6.90 -27.02
N GLY A 110 0.61 6.57 -27.66
CA GLY A 110 1.86 6.32 -26.91
C GLY A 110 1.92 5.03 -26.10
N GLY A 111 0.96 4.08 -26.33
CA GLY A 111 1.01 2.77 -25.67
C GLY A 111 0.27 2.65 -24.33
N TRP A 112 -0.33 3.73 -23.82
CA TRP A 112 -1.12 3.71 -22.58
C TRP A 112 -2.47 3.00 -22.71
N GLY A 113 -3.00 2.90 -23.95
CA GLY A 113 -4.28 2.30 -24.25
C GLY A 113 -5.48 3.12 -23.74
N TRP A 114 -6.67 2.55 -23.90
CA TRP A 114 -7.91 3.15 -23.45
C TRP A 114 -8.02 3.16 -21.93
N HIS A 115 -8.32 4.34 -21.34
CA HIS A 115 -8.50 4.51 -19.90
C HIS A 115 -9.59 5.55 -19.62
N LEU A 116 -10.06 5.58 -18.37
CA LEU A 116 -11.13 6.49 -17.96
C LEU A 116 -10.57 7.79 -17.37
N HIS A 117 -10.96 8.91 -17.97
CA HIS A 117 -10.95 10.19 -17.30
C HIS A 117 -12.28 10.37 -16.58
N VAL A 118 -12.24 10.79 -15.34
CA VAL A 118 -13.43 10.89 -14.48
C VAL A 118 -13.88 12.32 -14.22
N THR A 119 -13.22 13.29 -14.83
CA THR A 119 -13.57 14.72 -14.79
C THR A 119 -13.28 15.37 -16.14
N ARG A 120 -13.85 16.53 -16.36
CA ARG A 120 -13.47 17.38 -17.49
C ARG A 120 -11.99 17.74 -17.44
N PRO A 121 -11.34 17.95 -18.60
CA PRO A 121 -9.92 18.32 -18.65
C PRO A 121 -9.59 19.63 -17.93
N ASP A 122 -10.54 20.56 -17.83
CA ASP A 122 -10.42 21.89 -17.22
C ASP A 122 -10.89 21.92 -15.75
N ALA A 123 -11.28 20.80 -15.18
CA ALA A 123 -11.72 20.72 -13.79
C ALA A 123 -10.64 21.18 -12.80
N PRO A 124 -11.03 21.85 -11.71
CA PRO A 124 -10.12 22.19 -10.61
C PRO A 124 -9.35 20.97 -10.09
N LEU A 125 -8.13 21.21 -9.56
CA LEU A 125 -7.27 20.13 -9.05
C LEU A 125 -8.00 19.25 -8.03
N ILE A 126 -8.71 19.88 -7.08
CA ILE A 126 -9.44 19.14 -6.04
C ILE A 126 -10.54 18.23 -6.61
N HIS A 127 -11.27 18.67 -7.64
CA HIS A 127 -12.30 17.86 -8.28
C HIS A 127 -11.67 16.66 -8.99
N ARG A 128 -10.53 16.84 -9.64
CA ARG A 128 -9.81 15.76 -10.30
C ARG A 128 -9.35 14.68 -9.30
N ILE A 129 -8.78 15.11 -8.17
CA ILE A 129 -8.34 14.19 -7.10
C ILE A 129 -9.54 13.49 -6.47
N ALA A 130 -10.59 14.23 -6.12
CA ALA A 130 -11.79 13.68 -5.47
C ALA A 130 -12.52 12.69 -6.38
N ALA A 131 -12.71 13.02 -7.66
CA ALA A 131 -13.35 12.14 -8.62
C ALA A 131 -12.56 10.85 -8.89
N GLN A 132 -11.23 10.96 -9.05
CA GLN A 132 -10.38 9.77 -9.23
C GLN A 132 -10.44 8.85 -8.01
N ALA A 133 -10.32 9.40 -6.80
CA ALA A 133 -10.44 8.64 -5.56
C ALA A 133 -11.83 8.01 -5.42
N GLY A 134 -12.90 8.80 -5.62
CA GLY A 134 -14.29 8.34 -5.51
C GLY A 134 -14.61 7.23 -6.50
N PHE A 135 -14.16 7.36 -7.76
CA PHE A 135 -14.38 6.33 -8.78
C PHE A 135 -13.64 5.03 -8.47
N ALA A 136 -12.38 5.11 -8.05
CA ALA A 136 -11.59 3.95 -7.65
C ALA A 136 -12.17 3.24 -6.41
N LEU A 137 -12.69 4.00 -5.44
CA LEU A 137 -13.38 3.46 -4.27
C LEU A 137 -14.73 2.82 -4.64
N ALA A 138 -15.46 3.38 -5.59
CA ALA A 138 -16.68 2.78 -6.13
C ALA A 138 -16.38 1.44 -6.81
N ASP A 139 -15.26 1.31 -7.52
CA ASP A 139 -14.82 0.03 -8.11
C ASP A 139 -14.52 -1.02 -7.02
N LEU A 140 -13.86 -0.63 -5.92
CA LEU A 140 -13.65 -1.52 -4.76
C LEU A 140 -14.98 -2.05 -4.21
N VAL A 141 -15.97 -1.17 -4.04
CA VAL A 141 -17.31 -1.54 -3.56
C VAL A 141 -17.98 -2.51 -4.53
N ARG A 142 -17.99 -2.20 -5.83
CA ARG A 142 -18.60 -3.04 -6.86
C ARG A 142 -17.98 -4.44 -6.96
N LEU A 143 -16.70 -4.55 -6.72
CA LEU A 143 -15.96 -5.81 -6.75
C LEU A 143 -16.01 -6.59 -5.42
N GLY A 144 -16.64 -6.04 -4.37
CA GLY A 144 -16.69 -6.67 -3.06
C GLY A 144 -15.32 -6.71 -2.36
N GLU A 145 -14.42 -5.78 -2.69
CA GLU A 145 -13.02 -5.77 -2.23
C GLU A 145 -12.74 -4.72 -1.13
N THR A 146 -13.79 -4.25 -0.45
CA THR A 146 -13.70 -3.21 0.59
C THR A 146 -12.80 -3.59 1.76
N GLU A 147 -12.62 -4.90 2.04
CA GLU A 147 -11.68 -5.41 3.05
C GLU A 147 -10.21 -5.07 2.77
N ARG A 148 -9.90 -4.57 1.56
CA ARG A 148 -8.57 -4.07 1.21
C ARG A 148 -8.27 -2.70 1.80
N LEU A 149 -9.30 -1.95 2.18
CA LEU A 149 -9.17 -0.69 2.91
C LEU A 149 -8.90 -1.00 4.38
N ARG A 150 -7.65 -0.83 4.81
CA ARG A 150 -7.20 -1.25 6.14
C ARG A 150 -6.52 -0.12 6.90
N ARG A 151 -6.47 -0.26 8.21
CA ARG A 151 -5.58 0.51 9.07
C ARG A 151 -4.27 -0.25 9.29
N CYS A 152 -3.19 0.49 9.47
CA CYS A 152 -1.90 -0.10 9.82
C CYS A 152 -2.01 -0.86 11.15
N ALA A 153 -1.53 -2.10 11.16
CA ALA A 153 -1.57 -2.97 12.35
C ALA A 153 -0.47 -2.66 13.39
N ALA A 154 0.43 -1.70 13.12
CA ALA A 154 1.47 -1.35 14.07
C ALA A 154 0.88 -0.60 15.27
N PRO A 155 1.28 -0.95 16.51
CA PRO A 155 0.82 -0.27 17.72
C PRO A 155 1.05 1.25 17.64
N GLY A 156 0.01 2.03 17.92
CA GLY A 156 0.03 3.49 17.92
C GLY A 156 0.06 4.14 16.53
N CYS A 157 0.05 3.38 15.43
CA CYS A 157 -0.03 3.91 14.08
C CYS A 157 -1.50 4.11 13.67
N ARG A 158 -1.82 5.30 13.16
CA ARG A 158 -3.14 5.64 12.67
C ARG A 158 -3.25 5.66 11.14
N ALA A 159 -2.16 5.34 10.45
CA ALA A 159 -2.12 5.36 8.99
C ALA A 159 -3.13 4.37 8.40
N VAL A 160 -3.69 4.75 7.26
CA VAL A 160 -4.52 3.89 6.43
C VAL A 160 -3.67 3.26 5.32
N LEU A 161 -4.15 2.18 4.75
CA LEU A 161 -3.51 1.54 3.60
C LEU A 161 -4.55 0.86 2.71
N VAL A 162 -4.16 0.63 1.46
CA VAL A 162 -4.89 -0.25 0.55
C VAL A 162 -4.05 -1.52 0.35
N ASP A 163 -4.63 -2.66 0.64
CA ASP A 163 -3.96 -3.95 0.45
C ASP A 163 -4.15 -4.44 -0.99
N LEU A 164 -3.24 -4.04 -1.87
CA LEU A 164 -3.20 -4.46 -3.26
C LEU A 164 -2.46 -5.78 -3.48
N SER A 165 -2.01 -6.43 -2.40
CA SER A 165 -1.34 -7.72 -2.49
C SER A 165 -2.30 -8.82 -2.97
N ARG A 166 -1.75 -9.79 -3.69
CA ARG A 166 -2.53 -10.92 -4.22
C ARG A 166 -3.27 -11.70 -3.12
N ASN A 167 -2.61 -11.89 -1.99
CA ASN A 167 -3.08 -12.73 -0.89
C ASN A 167 -3.72 -11.91 0.25
N ARG A 168 -3.99 -10.62 0.04
CA ARG A 168 -4.55 -9.72 1.07
C ARG A 168 -3.77 -9.77 2.39
N SER A 169 -2.43 -9.76 2.30
CA SER A 169 -1.53 -9.99 3.44
C SER A 169 -0.81 -8.74 3.94
N ARG A 170 -1.05 -7.57 3.33
CA ARG A 170 -0.44 -6.32 3.75
C ARG A 170 -1.06 -5.82 5.05
N LEU A 171 -0.25 -5.73 6.11
CA LEU A 171 -0.66 -5.32 7.44
C LEU A 171 -0.16 -3.92 7.83
N TYR A 172 0.91 -3.43 7.19
CA TYR A 172 1.61 -2.24 7.62
C TYR A 172 1.67 -1.19 6.52
N CYS A 173 1.64 0.08 6.93
CA CYS A 173 1.82 1.22 6.03
C CYS A 173 3.30 1.39 5.63
N ASP A 174 3.53 2.09 4.52
CA ASP A 174 4.87 2.49 4.07
C ASP A 174 5.32 3.78 4.76
N THR A 175 4.41 4.72 4.95
CA THR A 175 4.68 6.07 5.49
C THR A 175 5.50 6.06 6.77
N GLY A 176 5.18 5.18 7.72
CA GLY A 176 5.88 5.07 9.01
C GLY A 176 6.94 3.98 9.06
N ASN A 177 7.26 3.31 7.94
CA ASN A 177 8.14 2.14 7.92
C ASN A 177 7.77 1.09 8.99
N CYS A 178 6.46 0.96 9.24
CA CYS A 178 5.93 0.18 10.36
C CYS A 178 6.25 -1.30 10.25
N GLY A 179 6.21 -1.87 9.05
CA GLY A 179 6.57 -3.28 8.81
C GLY A 179 7.97 -3.60 9.30
N ASN A 180 8.95 -2.80 8.89
CA ASN A 180 10.34 -2.98 9.29
C ASN A 180 10.53 -2.82 10.81
N ARG A 181 9.89 -1.79 11.40
CA ARG A 181 9.94 -1.59 12.86
C ARG A 181 9.40 -2.80 13.63
N GLN A 182 8.30 -3.39 13.18
CA GLN A 182 7.71 -4.59 13.81
C GLN A 182 8.61 -5.81 13.63
N HIS A 183 9.23 -6.00 12.47
CA HIS A 183 10.19 -7.09 12.25
C HIS A 183 11.41 -6.97 13.17
N VAL A 184 11.98 -5.77 13.32
CA VAL A 184 13.10 -5.52 14.23
C VAL A 184 12.69 -5.76 15.68
N ALA A 185 11.51 -5.28 16.10
CA ALA A 185 11.02 -5.50 17.46
C ALA A 185 10.83 -6.99 17.77
N ALA A 186 10.21 -7.74 16.86
CA ALA A 186 10.02 -9.18 17.00
C ALA A 186 11.35 -9.96 17.01
N TYR A 187 12.33 -9.54 16.22
CA TYR A 187 13.66 -10.13 16.24
C TYR A 187 14.34 -9.93 17.59
N ARG A 188 14.34 -8.68 18.11
CA ARG A 188 14.92 -8.36 19.42
C ARG A 188 14.25 -9.12 20.57
N ALA A 189 12.93 -9.26 20.53
CA ALA A 189 12.19 -10.04 21.53
C ALA A 189 12.60 -11.51 21.53
N ARG A 190 12.76 -12.12 20.35
CA ARG A 190 13.26 -13.50 20.24
C ARG A 190 14.68 -13.67 20.80
N GLN A 191 15.58 -12.72 20.53
CA GLN A 191 16.95 -12.76 21.06
C GLN A 191 16.97 -12.67 22.58
N LEU A 192 16.16 -11.79 23.17
CA LEU A 192 16.03 -11.69 24.62
C LEU A 192 15.46 -12.97 25.24
N ALA A 193 14.45 -13.56 24.64
CA ALA A 193 13.88 -14.83 25.10
C ALA A 193 14.88 -15.99 25.04
N SER A 194 15.72 -16.02 24.01
CA SER A 194 16.78 -17.06 23.88
C SER A 194 17.96 -16.80 24.83
N ALA A 195 18.26 -15.55 25.16
CA ALA A 195 19.32 -15.19 26.11
C ALA A 195 18.91 -15.36 27.58
N GLY A 196 17.60 -15.26 27.90
CA GLY A 196 17.06 -15.46 29.25
C GLY A 196 16.80 -16.92 29.65
N GLY A 197 16.85 -17.84 28.69
CA GLY A 197 16.84 -19.26 28.97
C GLY A 197 18.23 -19.73 29.40
N THR A 198 18.50 -19.81 30.69
CA THR A 198 19.64 -20.59 31.21
C THR A 198 19.40 -22.03 30.82
N ALA A 199 19.96 -22.44 29.68
CA ALA A 199 20.06 -23.84 29.35
C ALA A 199 20.97 -24.47 30.42
N GLU A 200 20.38 -25.25 31.30
CA GLU A 200 21.12 -26.20 32.13
C GLU A 200 21.94 -27.06 31.16
N PRO A 201 23.28 -27.15 31.32
CA PRO A 201 24.10 -27.91 30.41
C PRO A 201 23.63 -29.37 30.48
N PRO A 202 23.42 -30.05 29.35
CA PRO A 202 23.05 -31.46 29.38
C PRO A 202 24.11 -32.28 30.15
N PRO A 203 23.69 -33.25 30.99
CA PRO A 203 24.63 -34.05 31.76
C PRO A 203 25.62 -34.71 30.82
N ALA A 204 26.88 -34.61 31.16
CA ALA A 204 27.99 -35.16 30.38
C ALA A 204 27.75 -36.67 30.12
N GLN A 205 27.31 -37.01 28.95
CA GLN A 205 27.21 -38.41 28.51
C GLN A 205 28.62 -38.90 28.22
N GLY A 206 29.06 -39.86 29.05
CA GLY A 206 30.37 -40.51 28.96
C GLY A 206 30.66 -41.01 27.55
N ARG A 207 31.76 -40.56 26.99
CA ARG A 207 32.29 -41.04 25.72
C ARG A 207 32.54 -42.56 25.82
N ARG A 208 31.63 -43.35 25.26
CA ARG A 208 31.95 -44.75 24.91
C ARG A 208 32.87 -44.71 23.69
N ARG A 209 34.11 -45.16 23.89
CA ARG A 209 35.07 -45.44 22.83
C ARG A 209 34.51 -46.59 21.96
N GLN A 210 34.26 -46.34 20.69
CA GLN A 210 34.09 -47.40 19.70
C GLN A 210 35.43 -47.66 19.00
N PRO A 211 35.79 -48.95 18.76
CA PRO A 211 37.00 -49.29 18.03
C PRO A 211 36.83 -49.10 16.52
N GLY A 212 37.92 -48.74 15.88
CA GLY A 212 38.00 -48.35 14.48
C GLY A 212 37.58 -49.41 13.48
N GLY A 213 36.98 -48.97 12.39
CA GLY A 213 36.79 -49.71 11.15
C GLY A 213 37.34 -48.88 9.99
N PRO A 214 37.89 -49.56 8.94
CA PRO A 214 38.64 -48.89 7.87
C PRO A 214 37.72 -48.20 6.86
N GLY A 215 38.17 -47.05 6.32
CA GLY A 215 37.49 -46.30 5.30
C GLY A 215 37.49 -46.93 3.92
N PRO A 216 36.59 -46.54 3.05
CA PRO A 216 36.86 -46.58 1.62
C PRO A 216 36.88 -45.16 1.03
N GLY A 217 37.90 -44.93 0.23
CA GLY A 217 38.02 -43.75 -0.62
C GLY A 217 36.93 -43.73 -1.70
N GLY A 218 36.51 -42.54 -2.02
CA GLY A 218 35.58 -42.24 -3.11
C GLY A 218 35.92 -40.89 -3.72
N ASP A 219 36.61 -40.98 -4.81
CA ASP A 219 36.95 -39.93 -5.78
C ASP A 219 35.67 -39.36 -6.39
N TRP A 220 35.46 -38.06 -6.29
CA TRP A 220 34.39 -37.35 -7.01
C TRP A 220 34.99 -36.29 -7.94
N GLY A 221 35.17 -36.76 -9.20
CA GLY A 221 35.58 -35.94 -10.32
C GLY A 221 34.63 -34.77 -10.60
N ALA A 222 35.24 -33.68 -10.92
CA ALA A 222 34.64 -32.44 -11.43
C ALA A 222 33.88 -32.66 -12.76
N GLY A 223 32.69 -32.11 -12.86
CA GLY A 223 31.93 -32.03 -14.10
C GLY A 223 30.94 -30.90 -14.06
N SER A 224 31.35 -29.70 -14.52
CA SER A 224 30.44 -28.56 -14.77
C SER A 224 29.71 -28.78 -16.10
N PRO A 225 28.40 -28.55 -16.19
CA PRO A 225 27.72 -28.49 -17.49
C PRO A 225 27.84 -27.09 -18.13
N PRO A 226 27.85 -27.04 -19.48
CA PRO A 226 28.04 -25.78 -20.23
C PRO A 226 26.77 -24.95 -20.35
N MET A 227 26.94 -23.64 -20.34
CA MET A 227 25.93 -22.64 -20.65
C MET A 227 25.53 -22.65 -22.15
N PRO A 228 24.25 -22.46 -22.47
CA PRO A 228 23.86 -22.16 -23.85
C PRO A 228 24.11 -20.71 -24.20
N ARG A 229 24.71 -20.48 -25.38
CA ARG A 229 24.91 -19.18 -26.00
C ARG A 229 23.75 -18.81 -26.92
N ASP A 230 23.48 -17.51 -26.98
CA ASP A 230 22.87 -16.74 -28.05
C ASP A 230 21.45 -17.03 -28.54
N CYS A 231 20.61 -16.02 -28.34
CA CYS A 231 19.68 -15.56 -29.37
C CYS A 231 19.66 -14.01 -29.37
N SER A 232 20.27 -13.44 -30.40
CA SER A 232 20.17 -12.04 -30.79
C SER A 232 18.87 -11.76 -31.56
N PRO A 233 18.39 -10.50 -31.62
CA PRO A 233 17.06 -10.17 -32.13
C PRO A 233 17.01 -10.02 -33.65
N GLY A 234 15.86 -10.36 -34.19
CA GLY A 234 15.38 -9.93 -35.50
C GLY A 234 14.14 -9.09 -35.32
#